data_a9791a06e40c53c1d06d2657943a31fd
#
_entry.id   a9791a06e40c53c1d06d2657943a31fd
#
_cell.length_a   1.000
_cell.length_b   1.000
_cell.length_c   1.000
_cell.angle_alpha   90.00
_cell.angle_beta   90.00
_cell.angle_gamma   90.00
#
_symmetry.space_group_name_H-M   'P 1'
#
loop_
_entity.id
_entity.type
_entity.pdbx_description
1 polymer ?
#
loop_
_entity_poly.entity_id
_entity_poly.type
_entity_poly.pdbx_seq_one_letter_code
_entity_poly.pdbx_strand_id
1 'polypeptide(L)'
;MKDFTLAEIAKACNGEYVGDESLKNTKITSVERDSRQVKNGSLFLAIKGERVDGHDFIEKCFAQGAVCALCEKAPENATKPCIVVPSTLDAVKKIGRAYREKFDIPVIGISGSVGKTSTKEMLYAVLSQKFKTHKTQGNLNNELGVPLTLLSMPEDTEAAVIEMGISDFGEMTRLSEMVQPTICVLTIIGECHLENLGDRDGVLKAKTEMFKNARENADFILNGDDDKLSTVKTVNGKKPVFFGLDAKNDFYAKNIKNSGDGKVLATLCFDNNNIDVEIPAIGTYMVTNALAAAAAGKLLGLTRGKVNIPLTDEEIANGVASYKTVGSRANVINTGKIKIIDDCYNANPTSVRASLDTLSNLDGRKVAILGDMKELGSEELKLHFDTGVYAKSKGIGTVITVGELAKELAKGADGKAFDTIEDAKSEILKTIKSGDVVLVKASHSMQFENIVEFLKQNF
;
A
#
# COMPACT_ATOMS: atom_id res chain seq x y z
N MET A 1 14.09 2.31 18.80
CA MET A 1 14.97 1.76 17.72
C MET A 1 15.98 0.80 18.32
N LYS A 2 16.49 -0.16 17.53
CA LYS A 2 17.74 -0.87 17.87
C LYS A 2 18.88 0.13 17.92
N ASP A 3 19.90 -0.19 18.71
CA ASP A 3 21.11 0.61 18.82
C ASP A 3 21.70 0.95 17.44
N PHE A 4 21.76 2.25 17.15
CA PHE A 4 22.30 2.78 15.91
C PHE A 4 23.01 4.09 16.21
N THR A 5 24.34 4.05 16.17
CA THR A 5 25.20 5.18 16.54
C THR A 5 25.43 6.12 15.37
N LEU A 6 25.84 7.37 15.66
CA LEU A 6 26.19 8.35 14.63
C LEU A 6 27.35 7.85 13.76
N ALA A 7 28.32 7.15 14.33
CA ALA A 7 29.41 6.54 13.59
C ALA A 7 28.93 5.47 12.60
N GLU A 8 28.00 4.59 13.01
CA GLU A 8 27.41 3.58 12.14
C GLU A 8 26.61 4.21 11.02
N ILE A 9 25.85 5.28 11.33
CA ILE A 9 25.06 6.03 10.33
C ILE A 9 25.98 6.68 9.29
N ALA A 10 27.02 7.41 9.74
CA ALA A 10 27.99 8.03 8.85
C ALA A 10 28.66 7.00 7.92
N LYS A 11 29.06 5.85 8.48
CA LYS A 11 29.63 4.73 7.73
C LYS A 11 28.62 4.16 6.71
N ALA A 12 27.38 3.94 7.12
CA ALA A 12 26.34 3.36 6.26
C ALA A 12 26.07 4.19 5.01
N CYS A 13 26.06 5.52 5.14
CA CYS A 13 25.78 6.43 4.02
C CYS A 13 27.04 6.97 3.32
N ASN A 14 28.25 6.59 3.77
CA ASN A 14 29.54 7.17 3.35
C ASN A 14 29.56 8.70 3.56
N GLY A 15 28.96 9.18 4.68
CA GLY A 15 28.89 10.57 5.05
C GLY A 15 30.09 11.00 5.89
N GLU A 16 30.45 12.28 5.75
CA GLU A 16 31.46 12.93 6.59
C GLU A 16 30.83 13.33 7.93
N TYR A 17 31.38 12.84 9.03
CA TYR A 17 30.95 13.26 10.36
C TYR A 17 31.65 14.58 10.72
N VAL A 18 30.88 15.61 10.98
CA VAL A 18 31.34 16.95 11.38
C VAL A 18 30.80 17.24 12.79
N GLY A 19 31.70 17.35 13.77
CA GLY A 19 31.32 17.63 15.16
C GLY A 19 32.30 17.06 16.19
N ASP A 20 31.92 17.09 17.45
CA ASP A 20 32.74 16.57 18.54
C ASP A 20 32.89 15.04 18.44
N GLU A 21 34.13 14.57 18.35
CA GLU A 21 34.48 13.15 18.21
C GLU A 21 33.93 12.28 19.36
N SER A 22 33.80 12.87 20.57
CA SER A 22 33.25 12.14 21.73
C SER A 22 31.78 11.74 21.55
N LEU A 23 31.04 12.41 20.65
CA LEU A 23 29.64 12.16 20.37
C LEU A 23 29.39 11.12 19.28
N LYS A 24 30.42 10.63 18.58
CA LYS A 24 30.28 9.63 17.50
C LYS A 24 29.53 8.36 17.90
N ASN A 25 29.65 7.98 19.16
CA ASN A 25 28.99 6.77 19.70
C ASN A 25 27.60 7.06 20.28
N THR A 26 27.07 8.30 20.14
CA THR A 26 25.72 8.63 20.55
C THR A 26 24.72 7.83 19.72
N LYS A 27 23.80 7.14 20.43
CA LYS A 27 22.72 6.38 19.80
C LYS A 27 21.55 7.30 19.50
N ILE A 28 20.95 7.14 18.31
CA ILE A 28 19.72 7.83 17.98
C ILE A 28 18.50 7.07 18.51
N THR A 29 17.44 7.82 18.84
CA THR A 29 16.16 7.24 19.29
C THR A 29 15.09 7.21 18.21
N SER A 30 15.18 8.11 17.22
CA SER A 30 14.29 8.18 16.07
C SER A 30 14.95 8.90 14.90
N VAL A 31 14.32 8.82 13.74
CA VAL A 31 14.70 9.56 12.53
C VAL A 31 13.51 10.39 12.08
N GLU A 32 13.68 11.70 11.99
CA GLU A 32 12.59 12.64 11.71
C GLU A 32 12.91 13.52 10.51
N ARG A 33 11.97 13.64 9.57
CA ARG A 33 12.03 14.55 8.42
C ARG A 33 11.20 15.83 8.64
N ASP A 34 10.25 15.79 9.57
CA ASP A 34 9.41 16.91 9.93
C ASP A 34 9.96 17.56 11.20
N SER A 35 10.41 18.81 11.09
CA SER A 35 10.97 19.55 12.20
C SER A 35 10.03 19.68 13.41
N ARG A 36 8.72 19.53 13.19
CA ARG A 36 7.69 19.59 14.26
C ARG A 36 7.61 18.29 15.08
N GLN A 37 8.16 17.19 14.55
CA GLN A 37 8.13 15.87 15.19
C GLN A 37 9.45 15.50 15.89
N VAL A 38 10.44 16.36 15.81
CA VAL A 38 11.75 16.16 16.44
C VAL A 38 11.62 16.02 17.95
N LYS A 39 12.28 15.02 18.52
CA LYS A 39 12.32 14.67 19.93
C LYS A 39 13.76 14.52 20.42
N ASN A 40 13.95 14.40 21.74
CA ASN A 40 15.26 14.12 22.31
C ASN A 40 15.85 12.81 21.72
N GLY A 41 17.06 12.89 21.23
CA GLY A 41 17.78 11.78 20.62
C GLY A 41 17.48 11.55 19.13
N SER A 42 16.65 12.40 18.47
CA SER A 42 16.37 12.25 17.04
C SER A 42 17.57 12.54 16.17
N LEU A 43 17.69 11.81 15.05
CA LEU A 43 18.42 12.24 13.86
C LEU A 43 17.46 13.04 12.98
N PHE A 44 17.78 14.30 12.69
CA PHE A 44 17.00 15.10 11.77
C PHE A 44 17.49 14.95 10.33
N LEU A 45 16.58 14.72 9.38
CA LEU A 45 16.86 14.62 7.95
C LEU A 45 16.59 15.97 7.28
N ALA A 46 17.64 16.71 6.95
CA ALA A 46 17.54 17.97 6.20
C ALA A 46 17.37 17.68 4.71
N ILE A 47 16.13 17.43 4.28
CA ILE A 47 15.79 17.16 2.89
C ILE A 47 15.35 18.46 2.21
N LYS A 48 15.93 18.75 1.04
CA LYS A 48 15.49 19.85 0.20
C LYS A 48 14.24 19.43 -0.59
N GLY A 49 13.10 20.04 -0.25
CA GLY A 49 11.84 19.86 -0.97
C GLY A 49 11.61 20.94 -2.01
N GLU A 50 10.53 20.81 -2.78
CA GLU A 50 10.16 21.80 -3.82
C GLU A 50 9.82 23.19 -3.27
N ARG A 51 9.21 23.26 -2.08
CA ARG A 51 8.72 24.50 -1.46
C ARG A 51 9.51 24.94 -0.24
N VAL A 52 10.18 24.01 0.41
CA VAL A 52 10.84 24.24 1.71
C VAL A 52 12.16 23.49 1.73
N ASP A 53 13.23 24.12 2.16
CA ASP A 53 14.53 23.49 2.37
C ASP A 53 14.65 23.06 3.84
N GLY A 54 14.84 21.75 4.07
CA GLY A 54 15.01 21.19 5.39
C GLY A 54 16.26 21.73 6.12
N HIS A 55 17.28 22.19 5.38
CA HIS A 55 18.51 22.73 5.96
C HIS A 55 18.27 23.99 6.81
N ASP A 56 17.24 24.79 6.49
CA ASP A 56 16.87 26.00 7.24
C ASP A 56 16.38 25.68 8.67
N PHE A 57 16.06 24.42 8.96
CA PHE A 57 15.51 23.99 10.25
C PHE A 57 16.52 23.29 11.16
N ILE A 58 17.76 23.07 10.72
CA ILE A 58 18.75 22.26 11.45
C ILE A 58 18.93 22.79 12.89
N GLU A 59 19.24 24.09 13.07
CA GLU A 59 19.46 24.67 14.40
C GLU A 59 18.20 24.63 15.28
N LYS A 60 17.04 24.87 14.70
CA LYS A 60 15.76 24.71 15.40
C LYS A 60 15.57 23.27 15.90
N CYS A 61 15.89 22.29 15.08
CA CYS A 61 15.79 20.87 15.45
C CYS A 61 16.80 20.51 16.54
N PHE A 62 18.00 21.09 16.52
CA PHE A 62 18.97 20.92 17.59
C PHE A 62 18.46 21.49 18.93
N ALA A 63 17.82 22.65 18.91
CA ALA A 63 17.19 23.23 20.10
C ALA A 63 16.01 22.37 20.63
N GLN A 64 15.32 21.66 19.76
CA GLN A 64 14.23 20.73 20.12
C GLN A 64 14.69 19.35 20.61
N GLY A 65 16.00 19.04 20.53
CA GLY A 65 16.56 17.81 21.06
C GLY A 65 17.14 16.84 20.02
N ALA A 66 17.18 17.20 18.73
CA ALA A 66 17.93 16.40 17.76
C ALA A 66 19.40 16.33 18.20
N VAL A 67 20.00 15.14 18.12
CA VAL A 67 21.42 14.91 18.50
C VAL A 67 22.35 15.01 17.30
N CYS A 68 21.81 14.94 16.09
CA CYS A 68 22.55 15.06 14.85
C CYS A 68 21.61 15.46 13.71
N ALA A 69 22.14 16.12 12.68
CA ALA A 69 21.46 16.32 11.41
C ALA A 69 22.19 15.58 10.28
N LEU A 70 21.44 14.92 9.39
CA LEU A 70 21.90 14.45 8.10
C LEU A 70 21.58 15.53 7.07
N CYS A 71 22.60 16.06 6.40
CA CYS A 71 22.45 17.24 5.54
C CYS A 71 23.44 17.22 4.36
N GLU A 72 23.18 18.02 3.34
CA GLU A 72 24.07 18.21 2.20
C GLU A 72 25.09 19.33 2.48
N LYS A 73 24.76 20.25 3.40
CA LYS A 73 25.64 21.31 3.88
C LYS A 73 25.40 21.55 5.36
N ALA A 74 26.44 21.39 6.17
CA ALA A 74 26.36 21.72 7.60
C ALA A 74 26.31 23.26 7.79
N PRO A 75 25.57 23.78 8.79
CA PRO A 75 25.64 25.17 9.20
C PRO A 75 27.08 25.54 9.65
N GLU A 76 27.53 26.75 9.35
CA GLU A 76 28.88 27.20 9.71
C GLU A 76 29.18 27.16 11.23
N ASN A 77 28.14 27.40 12.03
CA ASN A 77 28.21 27.37 13.49
C ASN A 77 27.25 26.29 14.07
N ALA A 78 27.28 25.10 13.49
CA ALA A 78 26.41 24.00 13.98
C ALA A 78 26.64 23.73 15.46
N THR A 79 25.58 23.81 16.26
CA THR A 79 25.64 23.60 17.72
C THR A 79 25.72 22.14 18.12
N LYS A 80 25.45 21.23 17.19
CA LYS A 80 25.54 19.76 17.36
C LYS A 80 26.10 19.09 16.10
N PRO A 81 26.48 17.80 16.18
CA PRO A 81 27.05 17.07 15.06
C PRO A 81 26.15 17.05 13.82
N CYS A 82 26.80 17.08 12.66
CA CYS A 82 26.18 16.83 11.36
C CYS A 82 26.86 15.66 10.68
N ILE A 83 26.10 14.90 9.88
CA ILE A 83 26.61 13.93 8.91
C ILE A 83 26.36 14.54 7.54
N VAL A 84 27.44 14.94 6.86
CA VAL A 84 27.38 15.62 5.58
C VAL A 84 27.50 14.61 4.45
N VAL A 85 26.58 14.67 3.50
CA VAL A 85 26.47 13.73 2.37
C VAL A 85 26.21 14.49 1.07
N PRO A 86 26.56 13.94 -0.11
CA PRO A 86 26.25 14.56 -1.40
C PRO A 86 24.75 14.64 -1.72
N SER A 87 23.94 13.69 -1.19
CA SER A 87 22.50 13.63 -1.37
C SER A 87 21.86 13.02 -0.12
N THR A 88 21.04 13.81 0.58
CA THR A 88 20.30 13.34 1.76
C THR A 88 19.35 12.20 1.41
N LEU A 89 18.69 12.27 0.23
CA LEU A 89 17.76 11.24 -0.23
C LEU A 89 18.46 9.89 -0.44
N ASP A 90 19.64 9.87 -1.07
CA ASP A 90 20.38 8.64 -1.29
C ASP A 90 21.00 8.11 0.00
N ALA A 91 21.42 9.00 0.89
CA ALA A 91 21.91 8.63 2.21
C ALA A 91 20.84 7.92 3.04
N VAL A 92 19.61 8.43 3.06
CA VAL A 92 18.48 7.82 3.79
C VAL A 92 18.21 6.38 3.32
N LYS A 93 18.29 6.11 2.01
CA LYS A 93 18.16 4.74 1.46
C LYS A 93 19.22 3.80 2.04
N LYS A 94 20.48 4.21 2.04
CA LYS A 94 21.61 3.44 2.57
C LYS A 94 21.47 3.21 4.09
N ILE A 95 21.10 4.25 4.84
CA ILE A 95 20.86 4.18 6.29
C ILE A 95 19.69 3.23 6.60
N GLY A 96 18.58 3.33 5.84
CA GLY A 96 17.43 2.44 5.98
C GLY A 96 17.80 0.97 5.74
N ARG A 97 18.59 0.68 4.70
CA ARG A 97 19.15 -0.66 4.44
C ARG A 97 20.01 -1.14 5.59
N ALA A 98 20.97 -0.34 6.04
CA ALA A 98 21.87 -0.72 7.13
C ALA A 98 21.11 -0.99 8.44
N TYR A 99 20.05 -0.22 8.71
CA TYR A 99 19.17 -0.46 9.86
C TYR A 99 18.37 -1.76 9.70
N ARG A 100 17.82 -2.04 8.49
CA ARG A 100 17.14 -3.30 8.16
C ARG A 100 18.03 -4.52 8.41
N GLU A 101 19.31 -4.43 8.10
CA GLU A 101 20.27 -5.52 8.27
C GLU A 101 20.52 -5.89 9.74
N LYS A 102 20.18 -5.00 10.70
CA LYS A 102 20.24 -5.30 12.14
C LYS A 102 19.14 -6.28 12.62
N PHE A 103 18.17 -6.61 11.76
CA PHE A 103 17.03 -7.48 12.09
C PHE A 103 17.13 -8.81 11.33
N ASP A 104 17.20 -9.90 12.09
CA ASP A 104 17.06 -11.26 11.56
C ASP A 104 15.66 -11.78 11.84
N ILE A 105 14.69 -11.21 11.10
CA ILE A 105 13.25 -11.48 11.20
C ILE A 105 12.64 -11.71 9.82
N PRO A 106 11.49 -12.36 9.73
CA PRO A 106 10.70 -12.39 8.50
C PRO A 106 10.29 -10.97 8.09
N VAL A 107 10.50 -10.64 6.80
CA VAL A 107 10.06 -9.40 6.19
C VAL A 107 9.31 -9.71 4.91
N ILE A 108 8.03 -9.41 4.93
CA ILE A 108 7.14 -9.59 3.80
C ILE A 108 7.19 -8.31 2.96
N GLY A 109 7.75 -8.41 1.75
CA GLY A 109 7.67 -7.35 0.75
C GLY A 109 6.40 -7.52 -0.08
N ILE A 110 5.57 -6.50 -0.15
CA ILE A 110 4.32 -6.56 -0.91
C ILE A 110 4.25 -5.48 -1.98
N SER A 111 3.84 -5.88 -3.21
CA SER A 111 3.53 -4.98 -4.31
C SER A 111 2.37 -5.51 -5.17
N GLY A 112 2.03 -4.76 -6.20
CA GLY A 112 0.95 -5.03 -7.15
C GLY A 112 0.33 -3.74 -7.69
N SER A 113 -0.49 -3.83 -8.70
CA SER A 113 -1.22 -2.67 -9.26
C SER A 113 -2.35 -2.23 -8.33
N VAL A 114 -3.08 -3.20 -7.77
CA VAL A 114 -4.24 -3.00 -6.88
C VAL A 114 -4.09 -3.90 -5.66
N GLY A 115 -4.68 -3.50 -4.53
CA GLY A 115 -4.80 -4.33 -3.33
C GLY A 115 -3.60 -4.29 -2.38
N LYS A 116 -2.49 -3.65 -2.72
CA LYS A 116 -1.28 -3.58 -1.87
C LYS A 116 -1.58 -3.24 -0.41
N THR A 117 -2.20 -2.09 -0.18
CA THR A 117 -2.46 -1.60 1.18
C THR A 117 -3.45 -2.48 1.94
N SER A 118 -4.55 -2.90 1.29
CA SER A 118 -5.52 -3.79 1.94
C SER A 118 -4.91 -5.15 2.28
N THR A 119 -4.08 -5.71 1.40
CA THR A 119 -3.35 -6.97 1.69
C THR A 119 -2.29 -6.75 2.77
N LYS A 120 -1.56 -5.61 2.78
CA LYS A 120 -0.64 -5.25 3.86
C LYS A 120 -1.35 -5.20 5.22
N GLU A 121 -2.52 -4.57 5.29
CA GLU A 121 -3.31 -4.50 6.53
C GLU A 121 -3.81 -5.90 6.95
N MET A 122 -4.22 -6.73 6.00
CA MET A 122 -4.63 -8.10 6.27
C MET A 122 -3.45 -8.96 6.76
N LEU A 123 -2.30 -8.86 6.11
CA LEU A 123 -1.04 -9.49 6.56
C LEU A 123 -0.68 -9.05 7.97
N TYR A 124 -0.72 -7.75 8.24
CA TYR A 124 -0.45 -7.21 9.56
C TYR A 124 -1.41 -7.76 10.62
N ALA A 125 -2.71 -7.80 10.34
CA ALA A 125 -3.73 -8.32 11.24
C ALA A 125 -3.50 -9.81 11.58
N VAL A 126 -3.19 -10.62 10.56
CA VAL A 126 -2.91 -12.06 10.69
C VAL A 126 -1.59 -12.29 11.45
N LEU A 127 -0.50 -11.64 11.08
CA LEU A 127 0.80 -11.84 11.73
C LEU A 127 0.82 -11.33 13.17
N SER A 128 0.07 -10.28 13.46
CA SER A 128 -0.03 -9.70 14.81
C SER A 128 -0.75 -10.59 15.82
N GLN A 129 -1.37 -11.69 15.39
CA GLN A 129 -1.90 -12.68 16.32
C GLN A 129 -0.80 -13.42 17.10
N LYS A 130 0.39 -13.42 16.56
CA LYS A 130 1.53 -14.15 17.15
C LYS A 130 2.78 -13.32 17.36
N PHE A 131 3.04 -12.35 16.49
CA PHE A 131 4.29 -11.60 16.43
C PHE A 131 4.09 -10.12 16.69
N LYS A 132 5.07 -9.48 17.31
CA LYS A 132 5.19 -8.00 17.30
C LYS A 132 5.50 -7.55 15.88
N THR A 133 4.46 -7.26 15.12
CA THR A 133 4.55 -7.00 13.69
C THR A 133 4.67 -5.50 13.41
N HIS A 134 5.66 -5.11 12.63
CA HIS A 134 5.78 -3.76 12.05
C HIS A 134 5.22 -3.71 10.64
N LYS A 135 4.70 -2.55 10.21
CA LYS A 135 4.20 -2.37 8.83
C LYS A 135 4.44 -0.97 8.31
N THR A 136 4.42 -0.82 6.99
CA THR A 136 4.37 0.49 6.34
C THR A 136 3.15 1.27 6.82
N GLN A 137 3.37 2.48 7.33
CA GLN A 137 2.31 3.40 7.74
C GLN A 137 1.83 4.24 6.54
N GLY A 138 0.51 4.42 6.42
CA GLY A 138 -0.08 5.20 5.34
C GLY A 138 0.39 4.72 3.96
N ASN A 139 0.93 5.65 3.18
CA ASN A 139 1.47 5.45 1.83
C ASN A 139 2.99 5.61 1.74
N LEU A 140 3.74 5.36 2.84
CA LEU A 140 5.20 5.43 2.87
C LEU A 140 5.84 4.24 2.13
N ASN A 141 5.50 4.07 0.85
CA ASN A 141 5.84 2.92 0.03
C ASN A 141 6.78 3.20 -1.16
N ASN A 142 7.22 4.46 -1.31
CA ASN A 142 8.16 4.90 -2.36
C ASN A 142 9.60 4.96 -1.85
N GLU A 143 10.53 5.46 -2.70
CA GLU A 143 11.97 5.51 -2.41
C GLU A 143 12.37 6.36 -1.19
N LEU A 144 11.51 7.24 -0.71
CA LEU A 144 11.69 7.96 0.56
C LEU A 144 10.90 7.28 1.70
N GLY A 145 9.71 6.81 1.42
CA GLY A 145 8.81 6.22 2.43
C GLY A 145 9.31 4.88 2.98
N VAL A 146 9.84 4.01 2.11
CA VAL A 146 10.33 2.69 2.50
C VAL A 146 11.50 2.78 3.50
N PRO A 147 12.59 3.55 3.27
CA PRO A 147 13.64 3.67 4.26
C PRO A 147 13.16 4.29 5.58
N LEU A 148 12.23 5.25 5.56
CA LEU A 148 11.62 5.79 6.78
C LEU A 148 10.79 4.73 7.52
N THR A 149 10.07 3.89 6.80
CA THR A 149 9.36 2.74 7.38
C THR A 149 10.35 1.79 8.07
N LEU A 150 11.46 1.44 7.42
CA LEU A 150 12.49 0.58 8.01
C LEU A 150 13.10 1.22 9.26
N LEU A 151 13.46 2.50 9.21
CA LEU A 151 14.05 3.25 10.31
C LEU A 151 13.09 3.45 11.49
N SER A 152 11.80 3.31 11.29
CA SER A 152 10.78 3.37 12.36
C SER A 152 10.52 2.02 13.05
N MET A 153 11.15 0.93 12.62
CA MET A 153 10.97 -0.39 13.25
C MET A 153 11.44 -0.38 14.71
N PRO A 154 10.57 -0.72 15.68
CA PRO A 154 10.96 -0.94 17.07
C PRO A 154 12.03 -2.05 17.22
N GLU A 155 12.82 -1.99 18.28
CA GLU A 155 13.86 -2.97 18.56
C GLU A 155 13.32 -4.40 18.71
N ASP A 156 12.15 -4.52 19.30
CA ASP A 156 11.47 -5.78 19.61
C ASP A 156 10.54 -6.27 18.48
N THR A 157 10.70 -5.73 17.27
CA THR A 157 9.96 -6.20 16.07
C THR A 157 10.33 -7.64 15.75
N GLU A 158 9.32 -8.52 15.59
CA GLU A 158 9.48 -9.95 15.31
C GLU A 158 9.08 -10.31 13.87
N ALA A 159 8.27 -9.48 13.21
CA ALA A 159 7.93 -9.61 11.79
C ALA A 159 7.67 -8.22 11.19
N ALA A 160 7.84 -8.06 9.88
CA ALA A 160 7.52 -6.79 9.21
C ALA A 160 6.81 -6.99 7.87
N VAL A 161 5.87 -6.09 7.54
CA VAL A 161 5.16 -6.05 6.26
C VAL A 161 5.45 -4.71 5.59
N ILE A 162 6.23 -4.74 4.53
CA ILE A 162 6.72 -3.54 3.84
C ILE A 162 6.06 -3.42 2.48
N GLU A 163 5.21 -2.40 2.34
CA GLU A 163 4.58 -2.07 1.07
C GLU A 163 5.57 -1.35 0.17
N MET A 164 5.69 -1.81 -1.09
CA MET A 164 6.58 -1.25 -2.11
C MET A 164 5.75 -0.82 -3.32
N GLY A 165 5.65 0.48 -3.53
CA GLY A 165 4.97 1.13 -4.65
C GLY A 165 5.97 1.68 -5.65
N ILE A 166 5.70 1.47 -6.95
CA ILE A 166 6.55 1.94 -8.04
C ILE A 166 5.70 2.55 -9.14
N SER A 167 6.31 3.49 -9.85
CA SER A 167 5.78 4.14 -11.05
C SER A 167 6.67 3.93 -12.28
N ASP A 168 7.93 3.51 -12.10
CA ASP A 168 8.89 3.35 -13.20
C ASP A 168 9.80 2.12 -13.01
N PHE A 169 10.48 1.75 -14.08
CA PHE A 169 11.48 0.66 -14.08
C PHE A 169 12.66 0.98 -13.16
N GLY A 170 13.20 -0.05 -12.51
CA GLY A 170 14.34 0.05 -11.60
C GLY A 170 14.00 0.55 -10.20
N GLU A 171 12.85 1.20 -9.97
CA GLU A 171 12.43 1.61 -8.63
C GLU A 171 12.25 0.40 -7.71
N MET A 172 11.62 -0.67 -8.20
CA MET A 172 11.43 -1.88 -7.41
C MET A 172 12.75 -2.55 -7.06
N THR A 173 13.75 -2.51 -7.95
CA THR A 173 15.10 -2.99 -7.64
C THR A 173 15.68 -2.23 -6.46
N ARG A 174 15.61 -0.88 -6.46
CA ARG A 174 16.11 -0.04 -5.36
C ARG A 174 15.33 -0.25 -4.06
N LEU A 175 14.00 -0.39 -4.12
CA LEU A 175 13.18 -0.67 -2.94
C LEU A 175 13.50 -2.04 -2.35
N SER A 176 13.57 -3.08 -3.18
CA SER A 176 13.84 -4.45 -2.71
C SER A 176 15.27 -4.60 -2.17
N GLU A 177 16.23 -3.81 -2.67
CA GLU A 177 17.59 -3.76 -2.12
C GLU A 177 17.61 -3.25 -0.66
N MET A 178 16.74 -2.28 -0.34
CA MET A 178 16.60 -1.80 1.03
C MET A 178 15.86 -2.80 1.92
N VAL A 179 14.77 -3.37 1.42
CA VAL A 179 13.86 -4.24 2.19
C VAL A 179 14.43 -5.63 2.40
N GLN A 180 15.14 -6.20 1.42
CA GLN A 180 15.63 -7.59 1.42
C GLN A 180 14.56 -8.56 1.93
N PRO A 181 13.43 -8.71 1.18
CA PRO A 181 12.31 -9.49 1.67
C PRO A 181 12.66 -10.98 1.81
N THR A 182 12.09 -11.62 2.81
CA THR A 182 12.12 -13.08 3.00
C THR A 182 10.90 -13.76 2.40
N ILE A 183 9.82 -12.99 2.21
CA ILE A 183 8.63 -13.40 1.47
C ILE A 183 8.26 -12.25 0.55
N CYS A 184 8.02 -12.55 -0.73
CA CYS A 184 7.58 -11.60 -1.75
C CYS A 184 6.12 -11.88 -2.10
N VAL A 185 5.24 -10.90 -1.95
CA VAL A 185 3.82 -11.01 -2.30
C VAL A 185 3.50 -10.08 -3.47
N LEU A 186 2.95 -10.61 -4.56
CA LEU A 186 2.40 -9.82 -5.66
C LEU A 186 0.89 -10.08 -5.81
N THR A 187 0.11 -8.98 -5.72
CA THR A 187 -1.36 -9.06 -5.68
C THR A 187 -2.00 -9.18 -7.05
N ILE A 188 -1.80 -8.21 -7.93
CA ILE A 188 -2.39 -8.14 -9.29
C ILE A 188 -1.48 -7.32 -10.21
N ILE A 189 -1.44 -7.68 -11.49
CA ILE A 189 -0.82 -6.93 -12.59
C ILE A 189 -1.93 -6.32 -13.46
N GLY A 190 -2.37 -5.13 -13.07
CA GLY A 190 -3.41 -4.38 -13.78
C GLY A 190 -2.85 -3.16 -14.51
N GLU A 191 -3.75 -2.40 -15.11
CA GLU A 191 -3.47 -1.17 -15.85
C GLU A 191 -3.14 -0.04 -14.86
N CYS A 192 -1.86 0.15 -14.53
CA CYS A 192 -1.38 1.24 -13.70
C CYS A 192 -0.01 1.74 -14.19
N HIS A 193 0.24 3.04 -14.09
CA HIS A 193 1.51 3.67 -14.48
C HIS A 193 1.92 3.33 -15.93
N LEU A 194 0.93 3.16 -16.83
CA LEU A 194 1.18 2.76 -18.22
C LEU A 194 1.96 3.82 -19.00
N GLU A 195 1.87 5.08 -18.58
CA GLU A 195 2.65 6.18 -19.14
C GLU A 195 4.16 5.88 -19.11
N ASN A 196 4.67 5.27 -18.02
CA ASN A 196 6.08 4.94 -17.84
C ASN A 196 6.38 3.48 -18.17
N LEU A 197 5.45 2.57 -17.89
CA LEU A 197 5.67 1.13 -18.00
C LEU A 197 5.17 0.52 -19.33
N GLY A 198 4.46 1.32 -20.13
CA GLY A 198 3.95 0.95 -21.45
C GLY A 198 2.68 0.11 -21.38
N ASP A 199 2.79 -1.14 -20.99
CA ASP A 199 1.69 -2.10 -20.94
C ASP A 199 1.74 -3.00 -19.69
N ARG A 200 0.82 -3.95 -19.57
CA ARG A 200 0.79 -4.90 -18.44
C ARG A 200 2.00 -5.82 -18.37
N ASP A 201 2.68 -6.08 -19.49
CA ASP A 201 3.93 -6.85 -19.49
C ASP A 201 5.07 -6.02 -18.91
N GLY A 202 5.12 -4.72 -19.20
CA GLY A 202 6.01 -3.79 -18.53
C GLY A 202 5.73 -3.67 -17.04
N VAL A 203 4.45 -3.63 -16.62
CA VAL A 203 4.06 -3.65 -15.21
C VAL A 203 4.53 -4.93 -14.52
N LEU A 204 4.35 -6.11 -15.15
CA LEU A 204 4.85 -7.38 -14.63
C LEU A 204 6.37 -7.34 -14.46
N LYS A 205 7.09 -6.92 -15.50
CA LYS A 205 8.56 -6.81 -15.50
C LYS A 205 9.05 -5.90 -14.36
N ALA A 206 8.47 -4.71 -14.23
CA ALA A 206 8.86 -3.76 -13.20
C ALA A 206 8.61 -4.28 -11.77
N LYS A 207 7.45 -4.91 -11.52
CA LYS A 207 7.10 -5.41 -10.19
C LYS A 207 7.87 -6.67 -9.79
N THR A 208 8.20 -7.53 -10.75
CA THR A 208 9.01 -8.74 -10.51
C THR A 208 10.48 -8.44 -10.26
N GLU A 209 10.95 -7.21 -10.48
CA GLU A 209 12.27 -6.78 -10.02
C GLU A 209 12.47 -6.95 -8.51
N MET A 210 11.38 -7.01 -7.72
CA MET A 210 11.43 -7.33 -6.29
C MET A 210 12.21 -8.60 -6.00
N PHE A 211 12.15 -9.58 -6.88
CA PHE A 211 12.76 -10.90 -6.68
C PHE A 211 14.29 -10.87 -6.73
N LYS A 212 14.88 -9.85 -7.36
CA LYS A 212 16.34 -9.74 -7.53
C LYS A 212 17.08 -9.61 -6.20
N ASN A 213 16.49 -8.91 -5.23
CA ASN A 213 17.10 -8.64 -3.93
C ASN A 213 16.36 -9.33 -2.77
N ALA A 214 15.51 -10.31 -3.09
CA ALA A 214 14.95 -11.19 -2.07
C ALA A 214 16.08 -12.00 -1.42
N ARG A 215 15.97 -12.24 -0.11
CA ARG A 215 16.98 -13.03 0.61
C ARG A 215 17.07 -14.44 0.03
N GLU A 216 18.25 -15.04 0.18
CA GLU A 216 18.44 -16.47 -0.12
C GLU A 216 17.37 -17.30 0.59
N ASN A 217 16.74 -18.21 -0.12
CA ASN A 217 15.61 -19.03 0.33
C ASN A 217 14.28 -18.25 0.57
N ALA A 218 14.14 -17.02 0.08
CA ALA A 218 12.86 -16.32 0.11
C ALA A 218 11.74 -17.13 -0.54
N ASP A 219 10.50 -16.92 -0.08
CA ASP A 219 9.31 -17.50 -0.67
C ASP A 219 8.56 -16.45 -1.50
N PHE A 220 7.85 -16.93 -2.53
CA PHE A 220 7.16 -16.09 -3.50
C PHE A 220 5.69 -16.47 -3.53
N ILE A 221 4.82 -15.54 -3.17
CA ILE A 221 3.37 -15.72 -3.08
C ILE A 221 2.73 -14.85 -4.18
N LEU A 222 2.17 -15.49 -5.19
CA LEU A 222 1.67 -14.82 -6.38
C LEU A 222 0.18 -15.11 -6.57
N ASN A 223 -0.58 -14.13 -7.06
CA ASN A 223 -1.98 -14.35 -7.42
C ASN A 223 -2.08 -15.21 -8.69
N GLY A 224 -2.53 -16.45 -8.55
CA GLY A 224 -2.65 -17.40 -9.65
C GLY A 224 -3.91 -17.21 -10.51
N ASP A 225 -4.84 -16.35 -10.10
CA ASP A 225 -5.98 -15.95 -10.93
C ASP A 225 -5.62 -14.77 -11.87
N ASP A 226 -4.49 -14.10 -11.63
CA ASP A 226 -3.96 -13.07 -12.51
C ASP A 226 -3.26 -13.73 -13.72
N ASP A 227 -3.70 -13.37 -14.93
CA ASP A 227 -3.21 -13.95 -16.18
C ASP A 227 -1.71 -13.73 -16.40
N LYS A 228 -1.15 -12.62 -15.89
CA LYS A 228 0.28 -12.32 -15.98
C LYS A 228 1.09 -13.04 -14.90
N LEU A 229 0.68 -12.97 -13.64
CA LEU A 229 1.39 -13.62 -12.53
C LEU A 229 1.38 -15.15 -12.66
N SER A 230 0.30 -15.75 -13.16
CA SER A 230 0.20 -17.19 -13.37
C SER A 230 1.19 -17.74 -14.41
N THR A 231 1.81 -16.88 -15.23
CA THR A 231 2.87 -17.27 -16.16
C THR A 231 4.23 -17.47 -15.49
N VAL A 232 4.43 -16.94 -14.28
CA VAL A 232 5.69 -17.03 -13.52
C VAL A 232 5.82 -18.44 -12.94
N LYS A 233 6.58 -19.33 -13.57
CA LYS A 233 6.68 -20.74 -13.15
C LYS A 233 7.77 -20.99 -12.12
N THR A 234 8.85 -20.21 -12.15
CA THR A 234 9.98 -20.32 -11.24
C THR A 234 10.54 -18.93 -10.92
N VAL A 235 10.95 -18.73 -9.68
CA VAL A 235 11.66 -17.54 -9.22
C VAL A 235 12.86 -18.01 -8.39
N ASN A 236 14.07 -17.59 -8.75
CA ASN A 236 15.31 -17.98 -8.06
C ASN A 236 15.42 -19.50 -7.83
N GLY A 237 14.98 -20.30 -8.81
CA GLY A 237 14.99 -21.78 -8.75
C GLY A 237 13.86 -22.41 -7.92
N LYS A 238 12.97 -21.62 -7.30
CA LYS A 238 11.81 -22.12 -6.57
C LYS A 238 10.51 -21.96 -7.35
N LYS A 239 9.56 -22.89 -7.15
CA LYS A 239 8.18 -22.73 -7.61
C LYS A 239 7.47 -21.71 -6.69
N PRO A 240 6.82 -20.66 -7.22
CA PRO A 240 5.97 -19.79 -6.42
C PRO A 240 4.78 -20.55 -5.81
N VAL A 241 4.31 -20.08 -4.67
CA VAL A 241 3.03 -20.48 -4.09
C VAL A 241 1.94 -19.59 -4.66
N PHE A 242 0.92 -20.18 -5.24
CA PHE A 242 -0.17 -19.45 -5.85
C PHE A 242 -1.38 -19.34 -4.93
N PHE A 243 -1.95 -18.15 -4.84
CA PHE A 243 -3.22 -17.90 -4.16
C PHE A 243 -4.25 -17.33 -5.16
N GLY A 244 -5.52 -17.56 -4.90
CA GLY A 244 -6.61 -17.06 -5.72
C GLY A 244 -7.94 -17.74 -5.38
N LEU A 245 -9.02 -17.35 -6.03
CA LEU A 245 -10.34 -17.94 -5.79
C LEU A 245 -10.51 -19.31 -6.45
N ASP A 246 -9.80 -19.54 -7.57
CA ASP A 246 -9.85 -20.77 -8.33
C ASP A 246 -9.11 -21.90 -7.58
N ALA A 247 -9.73 -23.09 -7.51
CA ALA A 247 -9.20 -24.28 -6.84
C ALA A 247 -7.91 -24.86 -7.49
N LYS A 248 -7.47 -24.33 -8.63
CA LYS A 248 -6.15 -24.66 -9.20
C LYS A 248 -4.98 -24.10 -8.40
N ASN A 249 -5.23 -23.11 -7.52
CA ASN A 249 -4.22 -22.45 -6.70
C ASN A 249 -3.87 -23.30 -5.47
N ASP A 250 -2.65 -23.10 -4.93
CA ASP A 250 -2.20 -23.76 -3.70
C ASP A 250 -3.02 -23.30 -2.49
N PHE A 251 -3.41 -22.00 -2.46
CA PHE A 251 -4.34 -21.41 -1.51
C PHE A 251 -5.55 -20.87 -2.27
N TYR A 252 -6.73 -21.41 -2.01
CA TYR A 252 -7.96 -21.01 -2.70
C TYR A 252 -9.15 -20.85 -1.72
N ALA A 253 -10.28 -20.39 -2.21
CA ALA A 253 -11.46 -20.20 -1.37
C ALA A 253 -12.72 -20.83 -1.97
N LYS A 254 -13.61 -21.27 -1.09
CA LYS A 254 -14.95 -21.74 -1.43
C LYS A 254 -15.99 -21.13 -0.48
N ASN A 255 -17.27 -21.37 -0.75
CA ASN A 255 -18.39 -20.92 0.11
C ASN A 255 -18.41 -19.40 0.33
N ILE A 256 -17.97 -18.61 -0.66
CA ILE A 256 -17.90 -17.13 -0.54
C ILE A 256 -19.32 -16.58 -0.55
N LYS A 257 -19.66 -15.80 0.50
CA LYS A 257 -20.98 -15.17 0.66
C LYS A 257 -20.85 -13.78 1.27
N ASN A 258 -21.58 -12.80 0.73
CA ASN A 258 -21.78 -11.52 1.39
C ASN A 258 -22.85 -11.70 2.48
N SER A 259 -22.54 -11.29 3.71
CA SER A 259 -23.44 -11.49 4.88
C SER A 259 -24.51 -10.39 5.03
N GLY A 260 -24.55 -9.40 4.12
CA GLY A 260 -25.52 -8.30 4.15
C GLY A 260 -25.21 -7.19 5.17
N ASP A 261 -24.42 -7.48 6.20
CA ASP A 261 -23.98 -6.54 7.25
C ASP A 261 -22.61 -5.89 6.98
N GLY A 262 -22.13 -5.98 5.71
CA GLY A 262 -20.86 -5.40 5.30
C GLY A 262 -19.65 -6.30 5.49
N LYS A 263 -19.87 -7.62 5.63
CA LYS A 263 -18.84 -8.63 5.77
C LYS A 263 -18.88 -9.66 4.65
N VAL A 264 -17.79 -10.35 4.45
CA VAL A 264 -17.68 -11.51 3.56
C VAL A 264 -17.33 -12.75 4.38
N LEU A 265 -18.10 -13.81 4.21
CA LEU A 265 -17.81 -15.15 4.74
C LEU A 265 -17.15 -15.99 3.66
N ALA A 266 -16.14 -16.76 4.01
CA ALA A 266 -15.47 -17.67 3.09
C ALA A 266 -14.83 -18.85 3.84
N THR A 267 -14.59 -19.95 3.11
CA THR A 267 -13.73 -21.04 3.58
C THR A 267 -12.42 -20.98 2.80
N LEU A 268 -11.30 -20.67 3.48
CA LEU A 268 -9.94 -20.72 2.90
C LEU A 268 -9.47 -22.17 2.88
N CYS A 269 -8.91 -22.63 1.76
CA CYS A 269 -8.52 -24.03 1.53
C CYS A 269 -7.04 -24.10 1.11
N PHE A 270 -6.25 -24.99 1.71
CA PHE A 270 -4.85 -25.30 1.36
C PHE A 270 -4.45 -26.63 2.02
N ASP A 271 -3.60 -27.41 1.37
CA ASP A 271 -3.02 -28.66 1.92
C ASP A 271 -4.03 -29.59 2.65
N ASN A 272 -5.23 -29.77 2.10
CA ASN A 272 -6.36 -30.48 2.69
C ASN A 272 -6.94 -29.83 3.98
N ASN A 273 -6.51 -28.66 4.37
CA ASN A 273 -7.07 -27.88 5.47
C ASN A 273 -8.16 -26.92 4.95
N ASN A 274 -9.10 -26.60 5.83
CA ASN A 274 -10.15 -25.62 5.57
C ASN A 274 -10.29 -24.73 6.79
N ILE A 275 -10.25 -23.41 6.58
CA ILE A 275 -10.44 -22.40 7.62
C ILE A 275 -11.64 -21.56 7.26
N ASP A 276 -12.69 -21.60 8.05
CA ASP A 276 -13.81 -20.67 7.90
C ASP A 276 -13.41 -19.29 8.46
N VAL A 277 -13.65 -18.25 7.67
CA VAL A 277 -13.27 -16.87 8.00
C VAL A 277 -14.44 -15.92 7.81
N GLU A 278 -14.49 -14.92 8.66
CA GLU A 278 -15.35 -13.74 8.53
C GLU A 278 -14.46 -12.51 8.28
N ILE A 279 -14.60 -11.88 7.11
CA ILE A 279 -13.81 -10.71 6.72
C ILE A 279 -14.68 -9.48 6.93
N PRO A 280 -14.33 -8.55 7.85
CA PRO A 280 -15.13 -7.35 8.13
C PRO A 280 -14.89 -6.26 7.06
N ALA A 281 -15.19 -6.58 5.80
CA ALA A 281 -15.08 -5.70 4.64
C ALA A 281 -15.96 -6.21 3.50
N ILE A 282 -16.28 -5.34 2.56
CA ILE A 282 -17.08 -5.67 1.38
C ILE A 282 -16.19 -6.08 0.20
N GLY A 283 -16.74 -6.90 -0.68
CA GLY A 283 -16.11 -7.30 -1.95
C GLY A 283 -15.33 -8.60 -1.88
N THR A 284 -15.52 -9.44 -2.90
CA THR A 284 -14.89 -10.76 -2.99
C THR A 284 -13.36 -10.71 -3.09
N TYR A 285 -12.79 -9.60 -3.59
CA TYR A 285 -11.34 -9.37 -3.61
C TYR A 285 -10.72 -9.35 -2.21
N MET A 286 -11.50 -9.11 -1.15
CA MET A 286 -11.01 -9.21 0.23
C MET A 286 -10.69 -10.65 0.63
N VAL A 287 -11.38 -11.62 0.03
CA VAL A 287 -11.05 -13.05 0.20
C VAL A 287 -9.66 -13.35 -0.41
N THR A 288 -9.35 -12.75 -1.56
CA THR A 288 -8.03 -12.89 -2.18
C THR A 288 -6.92 -12.31 -1.30
N ASN A 289 -7.19 -11.16 -0.63
CA ASN A 289 -6.25 -10.59 0.33
C ASN A 289 -6.05 -11.49 1.57
N ALA A 290 -7.14 -12.13 2.06
CA ALA A 290 -7.06 -13.08 3.17
C ALA A 290 -6.28 -14.34 2.79
N LEU A 291 -6.44 -14.85 1.56
CA LEU A 291 -5.65 -15.98 1.05
C LEU A 291 -4.16 -15.66 0.98
N ALA A 292 -3.77 -14.48 0.50
CA ALA A 292 -2.38 -14.04 0.50
C ALA A 292 -1.81 -13.98 1.93
N ALA A 293 -2.61 -13.49 2.90
CA ALA A 293 -2.19 -13.42 4.29
C ALA A 293 -2.10 -14.80 4.95
N ALA A 294 -3.02 -15.71 4.65
CA ALA A 294 -2.98 -17.10 5.11
C ALA A 294 -1.73 -17.82 4.57
N ALA A 295 -1.44 -17.67 3.27
CA ALA A 295 -0.24 -18.24 2.65
C ALA A 295 1.04 -17.71 3.33
N ALA A 296 1.17 -16.41 3.54
CA ALA A 296 2.31 -15.83 4.24
C ALA A 296 2.43 -16.36 5.69
N GLY A 297 1.31 -16.45 6.42
CA GLY A 297 1.28 -16.97 7.78
C GLY A 297 1.73 -18.43 7.88
N LYS A 298 1.38 -19.26 6.89
CA LYS A 298 1.81 -20.67 6.83
C LYS A 298 3.27 -20.85 6.41
N LEU A 299 3.79 -19.97 5.56
CA LEU A 299 5.17 -20.04 5.09
C LEU A 299 6.19 -19.45 6.07
N LEU A 300 5.78 -18.65 7.06
CA LEU A 300 6.70 -18.04 8.03
C LEU A 300 7.57 -19.05 8.77
N GLY A 301 7.12 -20.27 8.92
CA GLY A 301 7.87 -21.35 9.58
C GLY A 301 9.05 -21.91 8.78
N LEU A 302 9.17 -21.55 7.50
CA LEU A 302 10.21 -22.07 6.60
C LEU A 302 11.37 -21.07 6.41
N THR A 303 11.27 -19.86 6.94
CA THR A 303 12.29 -18.82 6.80
C THR A 303 13.29 -18.82 7.95
N ARG A 304 14.55 -18.48 7.66
CA ARG A 304 15.64 -18.40 8.66
C ARG A 304 15.30 -17.40 9.76
N GLY A 305 15.54 -17.77 11.01
CA GLY A 305 15.42 -16.92 12.19
C GLY A 305 14.86 -17.69 13.39
N LYS A 306 14.77 -17.06 14.54
CA LYS A 306 14.22 -17.65 15.78
C LYS A 306 12.70 -17.98 15.68
N VAL A 307 12.06 -17.58 14.59
CA VAL A 307 10.61 -17.74 14.35
C VAL A 307 10.42 -18.82 13.30
N ASN A 308 10.46 -20.08 13.73
CA ASN A 308 10.27 -21.26 12.88
C ASN A 308 8.91 -21.94 13.15
N ILE A 309 7.86 -21.16 13.46
CA ILE A 309 6.55 -21.73 13.80
C ILE A 309 5.50 -21.03 12.95
N PRO A 310 4.89 -21.74 11.97
CA PRO A 310 3.78 -21.20 11.18
C PRO A 310 2.61 -20.81 12.11
N LEU A 311 1.76 -19.91 11.64
CA LEU A 311 0.54 -19.58 12.34
C LEU A 311 -0.41 -20.80 12.32
N THR A 312 -1.15 -20.96 13.41
CA THR A 312 -2.25 -21.94 13.49
C THR A 312 -3.43 -21.48 12.64
N ASP A 313 -4.35 -22.40 12.34
CA ASP A 313 -5.57 -22.07 11.60
C ASP A 313 -6.43 -21.05 12.38
N GLU A 314 -6.49 -21.19 13.70
CA GLU A 314 -7.19 -20.26 14.60
C GLU A 314 -6.54 -18.86 14.60
N GLU A 315 -5.22 -18.75 14.67
CA GLU A 315 -4.50 -17.47 14.57
C GLU A 315 -4.80 -16.78 13.23
N ILE A 316 -4.86 -17.53 12.13
CA ILE A 316 -5.20 -16.98 10.80
C ILE A 316 -6.65 -16.48 10.79
N ALA A 317 -7.62 -17.29 11.25
CA ALA A 317 -9.03 -16.92 11.29
C ALA A 317 -9.27 -15.68 12.15
N ASN A 318 -8.68 -15.63 13.35
CA ASN A 318 -8.77 -14.48 14.27
C ASN A 318 -8.12 -13.23 13.67
N GLY A 319 -6.99 -13.39 13.00
CA GLY A 319 -6.31 -12.31 12.31
C GLY A 319 -7.15 -11.71 11.18
N VAL A 320 -7.74 -12.56 10.34
CA VAL A 320 -8.65 -12.13 9.28
C VAL A 320 -9.87 -11.39 9.85
N ALA A 321 -10.47 -11.91 10.92
CA ALA A 321 -11.61 -11.29 11.60
C ALA A 321 -11.27 -9.96 12.28
N SER A 322 -10.00 -9.74 12.65
CA SER A 322 -9.51 -8.50 13.26
C SER A 322 -9.13 -7.41 12.25
N TYR A 323 -9.23 -7.69 10.94
CA TYR A 323 -8.92 -6.73 9.89
C TYR A 323 -9.73 -5.44 10.05
N LYS A 324 -9.08 -4.31 9.75
CA LYS A 324 -9.73 -2.99 9.72
C LYS A 324 -9.43 -2.31 8.40
N THR A 325 -10.45 -1.82 7.74
CA THR A 325 -10.31 -0.96 6.55
C THR A 325 -9.58 0.33 6.92
N VAL A 326 -8.66 0.76 6.08
CA VAL A 326 -7.85 1.97 6.31
C VAL A 326 -8.07 2.98 5.20
N GLY A 327 -8.39 4.22 5.61
CA GLY A 327 -8.60 5.32 4.69
C GLY A 327 -9.80 5.10 3.77
N SER A 328 -9.80 5.80 2.63
CA SER A 328 -10.86 5.74 1.61
C SER A 328 -10.64 4.56 0.65
N ARG A 329 -10.71 3.31 1.19
CA ARG A 329 -10.53 2.05 0.45
C ARG A 329 -11.69 1.11 0.68
N ALA A 330 -12.76 1.30 -0.09
CA ALA A 330 -14.04 0.60 0.04
C ALA A 330 -14.62 0.68 1.47
N ASN A 331 -14.43 1.82 2.12
CA ASN A 331 -14.98 2.08 3.44
C ASN A 331 -16.49 2.33 3.32
N VAL A 332 -17.29 1.56 4.05
CA VAL A 332 -18.76 1.67 4.02
C VAL A 332 -19.23 2.65 5.08
N ILE A 333 -19.86 3.73 4.64
CA ILE A 333 -20.43 4.77 5.50
C ILE A 333 -21.95 4.70 5.37
N ASN A 334 -22.64 4.44 6.47
CA ASN A 334 -24.10 4.45 6.52
C ASN A 334 -24.58 5.79 7.13
N THR A 335 -25.28 6.59 6.34
CA THR A 335 -25.83 7.89 6.79
C THR A 335 -27.22 7.75 7.43
N GLY A 336 -27.83 6.56 7.37
CA GLY A 336 -29.23 6.35 7.74
C GLY A 336 -30.20 6.51 6.57
N LYS A 337 -29.84 7.27 5.53
CA LYS A 337 -30.65 7.41 4.31
C LYS A 337 -30.02 6.66 3.11
N ILE A 338 -28.70 6.68 3.00
CA ILE A 338 -27.95 6.02 1.92
C ILE A 338 -26.75 5.27 2.49
N LYS A 339 -26.20 4.34 1.71
CA LYS A 339 -24.89 3.73 1.97
C LYS A 339 -23.88 4.30 1.00
N ILE A 340 -22.76 4.83 1.48
CA ILE A 340 -21.66 5.34 0.67
C ILE A 340 -20.53 4.31 0.73
N ILE A 341 -20.01 3.91 -0.42
CA ILE A 341 -18.76 3.17 -0.55
C ILE A 341 -17.69 4.20 -0.89
N ASP A 342 -16.96 4.63 0.13
CA ASP A 342 -15.81 5.53 -0.02
C ASP A 342 -14.60 4.72 -0.47
N ASP A 343 -14.28 4.80 -1.76
CA ASP A 343 -13.13 4.16 -2.40
C ASP A 343 -12.32 5.17 -3.23
N CYS A 344 -12.24 6.41 -2.72
CA CYS A 344 -11.68 7.55 -3.46
C CYS A 344 -10.17 7.78 -3.20
N TYR A 345 -9.45 6.83 -2.59
CA TYR A 345 -8.01 6.97 -2.39
C TYR A 345 -7.23 7.02 -3.72
N ASN A 346 -7.54 6.14 -4.67
CA ASN A 346 -6.96 6.15 -6.02
C ASN A 346 -7.81 5.31 -6.98
N ALA A 347 -7.65 5.52 -8.29
CA ALA A 347 -8.38 4.80 -9.33
C ALA A 347 -7.46 4.39 -10.49
N ASN A 348 -7.68 3.18 -10.98
CA ASN A 348 -7.25 2.68 -12.28
C ASN A 348 -8.33 1.71 -12.82
N PRO A 349 -8.32 1.32 -14.10
CA PRO A 349 -9.38 0.48 -14.67
C PRO A 349 -9.63 -0.80 -13.90
N THR A 350 -8.59 -1.53 -13.51
CA THR A 350 -8.69 -2.76 -12.72
C THR A 350 -9.39 -2.53 -11.38
N SER A 351 -9.02 -1.48 -10.65
CA SER A 351 -9.61 -1.19 -9.32
C SER A 351 -11.04 -0.67 -9.43
N VAL A 352 -11.35 0.14 -10.45
CA VAL A 352 -12.73 0.64 -10.67
C VAL A 352 -13.65 -0.53 -11.01
N ARG A 353 -13.24 -1.45 -11.88
CA ARG A 353 -14.02 -2.66 -12.21
C ARG A 353 -14.29 -3.50 -10.96
N ALA A 354 -13.31 -3.74 -10.09
CA ALA A 354 -13.50 -4.47 -8.84
C ALA A 354 -14.49 -3.77 -7.89
N SER A 355 -14.46 -2.44 -7.83
CA SER A 355 -15.42 -1.66 -7.02
C SER A 355 -16.82 -1.69 -7.61
N LEU A 356 -16.95 -1.67 -8.95
CA LEU A 356 -18.23 -1.83 -9.65
C LEU A 356 -18.83 -3.23 -9.46
N ASP A 357 -18.01 -4.28 -9.47
CA ASP A 357 -18.43 -5.64 -9.12
C ASP A 357 -18.96 -5.70 -7.68
N THR A 358 -18.26 -5.06 -6.75
CA THR A 358 -18.71 -4.96 -5.37
C THR A 358 -20.05 -4.24 -5.26
N LEU A 359 -20.16 -3.06 -5.90
CA LEU A 359 -21.40 -2.28 -5.92
C LEU A 359 -22.57 -3.08 -6.51
N SER A 360 -22.36 -3.79 -7.61
CA SER A 360 -23.40 -4.57 -8.30
C SER A 360 -24.02 -5.67 -7.41
N ASN A 361 -23.25 -6.22 -6.48
CA ASN A 361 -23.64 -7.32 -5.58
C ASN A 361 -24.28 -6.86 -4.26
N LEU A 362 -24.42 -5.55 -4.02
CA LEU A 362 -25.07 -5.02 -2.82
C LEU A 362 -26.57 -4.81 -3.05
N ASP A 363 -27.37 -4.83 -2.00
CA ASP A 363 -28.79 -4.53 -2.06
C ASP A 363 -29.03 -3.01 -2.16
N GLY A 364 -30.08 -2.60 -2.90
CA GLY A 364 -30.45 -1.20 -3.12
C GLY A 364 -30.20 -0.74 -4.56
N ARG A 365 -30.63 0.48 -4.89
CA ARG A 365 -30.34 1.10 -6.19
C ARG A 365 -28.86 1.54 -6.23
N LYS A 366 -28.16 1.15 -7.28
CA LYS A 366 -26.73 1.38 -7.46
C LYS A 366 -26.49 2.71 -8.16
N VAL A 367 -25.67 3.54 -7.55
CA VAL A 367 -25.18 4.80 -8.11
C VAL A 367 -23.65 4.78 -8.06
N ALA A 368 -23.02 5.14 -9.18
CA ALA A 368 -21.56 5.31 -9.23
C ALA A 368 -21.20 6.76 -9.52
N ILE A 369 -20.37 7.37 -8.68
CA ILE A 369 -19.77 8.68 -8.91
C ILE A 369 -18.29 8.45 -9.14
N LEU A 370 -17.84 8.60 -10.40
CA LEU A 370 -16.51 8.20 -10.84
C LEU A 370 -15.75 9.41 -11.42
N GLY A 371 -14.47 9.49 -11.18
CA GLY A 371 -13.61 10.53 -11.73
C GLY A 371 -12.52 9.99 -12.63
N ASP A 372 -11.62 10.89 -13.06
CA ASP A 372 -10.49 10.54 -13.90
C ASP A 372 -9.60 9.49 -13.27
N MET A 373 -9.12 8.57 -14.10
CA MET A 373 -8.05 7.63 -13.83
C MET A 373 -6.78 8.15 -14.50
N LYS A 374 -5.81 8.57 -13.70
CA LYS A 374 -4.57 9.20 -14.19
C LYS A 374 -3.48 8.16 -14.50
N GLU A 375 -2.42 8.57 -15.19
CA GLU A 375 -1.21 7.79 -15.48
C GLU A 375 -1.45 6.58 -16.42
N LEU A 376 -2.45 6.66 -17.29
CA LEU A 376 -2.81 5.58 -18.23
C LEU A 376 -2.15 5.73 -19.61
N GLY A 377 -1.45 6.85 -19.85
CA GLY A 377 -0.74 7.10 -21.11
C GLY A 377 -1.66 7.20 -22.32
N SER A 378 -1.23 6.71 -23.47
CA SER A 378 -1.97 6.85 -24.75
C SER A 378 -3.32 6.15 -24.77
N GLU A 379 -3.56 5.19 -23.91
CA GLU A 379 -4.80 4.40 -23.87
C GLU A 379 -5.88 5.01 -22.93
N GLU A 380 -5.61 6.16 -22.31
CA GLU A 380 -6.46 6.74 -21.26
C GLU A 380 -7.93 6.91 -21.68
N LEU A 381 -8.21 7.45 -22.85
CA LEU A 381 -9.58 7.67 -23.33
C LEU A 381 -10.33 6.36 -23.53
N LYS A 382 -9.67 5.38 -24.17
CA LYS A 382 -10.24 4.05 -24.39
C LYS A 382 -10.51 3.32 -23.09
N LEU A 383 -9.58 3.34 -22.16
CA LEU A 383 -9.71 2.67 -20.85
C LEU A 383 -10.84 3.28 -20.01
N HIS A 384 -11.06 4.61 -20.11
CA HIS A 384 -12.22 5.26 -19.49
C HIS A 384 -13.52 4.79 -20.15
N PHE A 385 -13.61 4.81 -21.47
CA PHE A 385 -14.79 4.35 -22.19
C PHE A 385 -15.13 2.90 -21.87
N ASP A 386 -14.13 1.99 -21.95
CA ASP A 386 -14.30 0.56 -21.66
C ASP A 386 -14.75 0.32 -20.20
N THR A 387 -14.28 1.15 -19.25
CA THR A 387 -14.73 1.12 -17.85
C THR A 387 -16.18 1.55 -17.71
N GLY A 388 -16.64 2.53 -18.49
CA GLY A 388 -18.03 2.92 -18.57
C GLY A 388 -18.94 1.81 -19.12
N VAL A 389 -18.52 1.18 -20.22
CA VAL A 389 -19.21 -0.01 -20.78
C VAL A 389 -19.31 -1.13 -19.75
N TYR A 390 -18.24 -1.34 -18.98
CA TYR A 390 -18.23 -2.32 -17.90
C TYR A 390 -19.26 -1.99 -16.80
N ALA A 391 -19.34 -0.73 -16.36
CA ALA A 391 -20.32 -0.29 -15.37
C ALA A 391 -21.76 -0.58 -15.84
N LYS A 392 -22.06 -0.27 -17.11
CA LYS A 392 -23.36 -0.58 -17.74
C LYS A 392 -23.63 -2.07 -17.78
N SER A 393 -22.64 -2.91 -18.13
CA SER A 393 -22.77 -4.38 -18.18
C SER A 393 -23.09 -5.00 -16.82
N LYS A 394 -22.69 -4.33 -15.71
CA LYS A 394 -22.98 -4.73 -14.33
C LYS A 394 -24.35 -4.24 -13.82
N GLY A 395 -25.16 -3.63 -14.68
CA GLY A 395 -26.50 -3.14 -14.34
C GLY A 395 -26.47 -1.88 -13.47
N ILE A 396 -25.38 -1.11 -13.47
CA ILE A 396 -25.31 0.16 -12.75
C ILE A 396 -25.93 1.23 -13.63
N GLY A 397 -27.24 1.45 -13.44
CA GLY A 397 -28.05 2.33 -14.29
C GLY A 397 -27.90 3.83 -14.01
N THR A 398 -27.13 4.22 -12.99
CA THR A 398 -26.92 5.62 -12.64
C THR A 398 -25.43 5.87 -12.44
N VAL A 399 -24.82 6.55 -13.41
CA VAL A 399 -23.40 6.91 -13.39
C VAL A 399 -23.27 8.42 -13.56
N ILE A 400 -22.59 9.05 -12.61
CA ILE A 400 -22.21 10.46 -12.64
C ILE A 400 -20.68 10.49 -12.74
N THR A 401 -20.12 11.24 -13.67
CA THR A 401 -18.69 11.36 -13.79
C THR A 401 -18.22 12.80 -13.64
N VAL A 402 -17.00 12.98 -13.12
CA VAL A 402 -16.37 14.28 -12.95
C VAL A 402 -14.93 14.23 -13.45
N GLY A 403 -14.59 15.15 -14.33
CA GLY A 403 -13.26 15.28 -14.91
C GLY A 403 -13.26 15.13 -16.42
N GLU A 404 -12.17 15.55 -17.05
CA GLU A 404 -12.06 15.60 -18.51
C GLU A 404 -12.03 14.20 -19.15
N LEU A 405 -11.20 13.29 -18.60
CA LEU A 405 -11.10 11.91 -19.10
C LEU A 405 -12.37 11.10 -18.76
N ALA A 406 -12.98 11.39 -17.64
CA ALA A 406 -14.19 10.73 -17.15
C ALA A 406 -15.43 11.02 -18.05
N LYS A 407 -15.37 11.97 -18.97
CA LYS A 407 -16.38 12.16 -20.02
C LYS A 407 -16.51 10.93 -20.92
N GLU A 408 -15.38 10.27 -21.22
CA GLU A 408 -15.40 9.03 -22.01
C GLU A 408 -16.04 7.88 -21.22
N LEU A 409 -15.81 7.82 -19.91
CA LEU A 409 -16.47 6.84 -19.03
C LEU A 409 -18.00 7.08 -19.03
N ALA A 410 -18.44 8.33 -18.94
CA ALA A 410 -19.86 8.66 -19.03
C ALA A 410 -20.47 8.20 -20.36
N LYS A 411 -19.79 8.39 -21.50
CA LYS A 411 -20.25 7.91 -22.82
C LYS A 411 -20.43 6.39 -22.82
N GLY A 412 -19.46 5.64 -22.29
CA GLY A 412 -19.55 4.18 -22.20
C GLY A 412 -20.67 3.66 -21.30
N ALA A 413 -21.00 4.43 -20.26
CA ALA A 413 -22.02 4.08 -19.26
C ALA A 413 -23.42 4.64 -19.54
N ASP A 414 -23.62 5.45 -20.59
CA ASP A 414 -24.79 6.31 -20.81
C ASP A 414 -25.06 7.21 -19.57
N GLY A 415 -24.01 7.70 -18.94
CA GLY A 415 -24.03 8.48 -17.71
C GLY A 415 -24.05 9.99 -17.96
N LYS A 416 -23.99 10.78 -16.87
CA LYS A 416 -23.88 12.23 -16.90
C LYS A 416 -22.47 12.69 -16.52
N ALA A 417 -21.87 13.56 -17.34
CA ALA A 417 -20.52 14.06 -17.14
C ALA A 417 -20.52 15.53 -16.69
N PHE A 418 -19.58 15.87 -15.81
CA PHE A 418 -19.33 17.21 -15.29
C PHE A 418 -17.84 17.51 -15.31
N ASP A 419 -17.48 18.79 -15.46
CA ASP A 419 -16.08 19.19 -15.48
C ASP A 419 -15.48 19.25 -14.07
N THR A 420 -16.25 19.72 -13.09
CA THR A 420 -15.81 19.90 -11.71
C THR A 420 -16.76 19.25 -10.70
N ILE A 421 -16.26 19.02 -9.49
CA ILE A 421 -17.09 18.53 -8.36
C ILE A 421 -18.24 19.51 -8.09
N GLU A 422 -17.98 20.81 -8.19
CA GLU A 422 -18.99 21.85 -7.92
C GLU A 422 -20.16 21.77 -8.90
N ASP A 423 -19.86 21.59 -10.19
CA ASP A 423 -20.90 21.44 -11.24
C ASP A 423 -21.76 20.19 -11.01
N ALA A 424 -21.15 19.11 -10.50
CA ALA A 424 -21.85 17.85 -10.25
C ALA A 424 -22.80 17.89 -9.04
N LYS A 425 -22.56 18.75 -8.05
CA LYS A 425 -23.33 18.77 -6.77
C LYS A 425 -24.84 18.88 -6.97
N SER A 426 -25.29 19.77 -7.85
CA SER A 426 -26.73 19.95 -8.14
C SER A 426 -27.36 18.67 -8.71
N GLU A 427 -26.65 17.98 -9.59
CA GLU A 427 -27.14 16.73 -10.18
C GLU A 427 -27.10 15.59 -9.15
N ILE A 428 -26.08 15.52 -8.31
CA ILE A 428 -25.97 14.54 -7.21
C ILE A 428 -27.20 14.64 -6.31
N LEU A 429 -27.58 15.85 -5.87
CA LEU A 429 -28.77 16.08 -5.02
C LEU A 429 -30.08 15.67 -5.69
N LYS A 430 -30.22 15.88 -7.00
CA LYS A 430 -31.43 15.50 -7.75
C LYS A 430 -31.51 13.99 -7.98
N THR A 431 -30.37 13.35 -8.13
CA THR A 431 -30.27 11.96 -8.58
C THR A 431 -30.32 10.97 -7.43
N ILE A 432 -29.64 11.25 -6.31
CA ILE A 432 -29.53 10.33 -5.18
C ILE A 432 -30.82 10.35 -4.35
N LYS A 433 -31.26 9.16 -3.95
CA LYS A 433 -32.50 8.93 -3.19
C LYS A 433 -32.22 8.09 -1.95
N SER A 434 -33.14 8.15 -0.99
CA SER A 434 -33.08 7.25 0.16
C SER A 434 -33.12 5.78 -0.28
N GLY A 435 -32.27 4.96 0.31
CA GLY A 435 -32.06 3.55 -0.03
C GLY A 435 -30.99 3.29 -1.07
N ASP A 436 -30.35 4.33 -1.64
CA ASP A 436 -29.28 4.16 -2.60
C ASP A 436 -27.99 3.65 -1.97
N VAL A 437 -27.23 2.89 -2.78
CA VAL A 437 -25.83 2.56 -2.50
C VAL A 437 -24.96 3.32 -3.51
N VAL A 438 -24.10 4.18 -3.01
CA VAL A 438 -23.33 5.15 -3.79
C VAL A 438 -21.84 4.82 -3.72
N LEU A 439 -21.25 4.40 -4.82
CA LEU A 439 -19.78 4.26 -4.94
C LEU A 439 -19.17 5.62 -5.31
N VAL A 440 -18.12 6.02 -4.60
CA VAL A 440 -17.32 7.22 -4.91
C VAL A 440 -15.88 6.79 -5.16
N LYS A 441 -15.36 7.01 -6.39
CA LYS A 441 -14.02 6.59 -6.77
C LYS A 441 -13.38 7.44 -7.85
N ALA A 442 -12.13 7.89 -7.60
CA ALA A 442 -11.30 8.63 -8.55
C ALA A 442 -9.81 8.50 -8.21
N SER A 443 -8.95 9.00 -9.09
CA SER A 443 -7.54 9.22 -8.76
C SER A 443 -7.40 10.22 -7.61
N HIS A 444 -6.37 10.05 -6.78
CA HIS A 444 -6.16 10.83 -5.55
C HIS A 444 -6.14 12.35 -5.78
N SER A 445 -5.55 12.79 -6.89
CA SER A 445 -5.50 14.21 -7.26
C SER A 445 -6.86 14.86 -7.51
N MET A 446 -7.92 14.07 -7.70
CA MET A 446 -9.28 14.55 -7.94
C MET A 446 -10.01 14.96 -6.65
N GLN A 447 -9.45 14.65 -5.46
CA GLN A 447 -10.00 15.04 -4.15
C GLN A 447 -11.47 14.64 -3.95
N PHE A 448 -11.84 13.42 -4.34
CA PHE A 448 -13.21 12.91 -4.26
C PHE A 448 -13.70 12.66 -2.83
N GLU A 449 -12.85 12.75 -1.84
CA GLU A 449 -13.23 12.89 -0.43
C GLU A 449 -14.19 14.05 -0.20
N ASN A 450 -14.11 15.12 -1.00
CA ASN A 450 -15.05 16.25 -0.95
C ASN A 450 -16.47 15.84 -1.37
N ILE A 451 -16.61 14.87 -2.29
CA ILE A 451 -17.92 14.31 -2.65
C ILE A 451 -18.45 13.44 -1.51
N VAL A 452 -17.59 12.63 -0.89
CA VAL A 452 -17.98 11.81 0.27
C VAL A 452 -18.50 12.69 1.40
N GLU A 453 -17.78 13.76 1.76
CA GLU A 453 -18.23 14.70 2.79
C GLU A 453 -19.51 15.42 2.40
N PHE A 454 -19.66 15.82 1.14
CA PHE A 454 -20.89 16.43 0.62
C PHE A 454 -22.11 15.49 0.75
N LEU A 455 -21.92 14.19 0.43
CA LEU A 455 -22.98 13.18 0.60
C LEU A 455 -23.38 12.99 2.05
N LYS A 456 -22.40 12.92 2.97
CA LYS A 456 -22.64 12.79 4.41
C LYS A 456 -23.42 13.98 5.00
N GLN A 457 -23.25 15.18 4.45
CA GLN A 457 -23.92 16.38 4.92
C GLN A 457 -25.37 16.50 4.43
N ASN A 458 -25.72 15.88 3.30
CA ASN A 458 -27.01 16.08 2.65
C ASN A 458 -27.95 14.86 2.74
N PHE A 459 -27.41 13.70 3.04
CA PHE A 459 -28.15 12.45 3.16
C PHE A 459 -27.87 11.77 4.49
#